data_671874709bd696eae8e7200b01f38329
#
_entry.id   671874709bd696eae8e7200b01f38329
#
_cell.length_a   1.000
_cell.length_b   1.000
_cell.length_c   1.000
_cell.angle_alpha   90.00
_cell.angle_beta   90.00
_cell.angle_gamma   90.00
#
_symmetry.space_group_name_H-M   'P 1'
#
loop_
_entity.id
_entity.type
_entity.pdbx_description
1 polymer ?
#
loop_
_entity_poly.entity_id
_entity_poly.type
_entity_poly.pdbx_seq_one_letter_code
_entity_poly.pdbx_strand_id
1 'polypeptide(L)'
;GAEPIGALKDRLKSELTGAITSLRKRIKEDRAIEKAKQNQVKNHFDNVADIMTDLDDVLPMNQTKNNMTQEEEAARIEKILDETAGSTGETEAERAARKEAINNRMYSILTVSYPASVLFETETLLGDKMVIKLNTNHAYYQKVIEPLCGEALKVDSADDSVDKAKVRDAIMLLILSYVKARSAMKDTDSNRMLFDNLESQWGSILSAVSSKIDNSEM
;
A
#
# COMPACT_ATOMS: atom_id res chain seq x y z
N GLY A 1 4.67 -25.06 48.22
CA GLY A 1 3.29 -24.78 47.93
C GLY A 1 3.14 -24.45 46.46
N ALA A 2 2.17 -25.11 45.78
CA ALA A 2 1.92 -24.83 44.37
C ALA A 2 1.34 -23.41 44.22
N GLU A 3 1.92 -22.62 43.31
CA GLU A 3 1.34 -21.33 42.94
C GLU A 3 -0.12 -21.53 42.44
N PRO A 4 -1.06 -20.68 42.85
CA PRO A 4 -2.44 -20.76 42.37
C PRO A 4 -2.43 -20.56 40.82
N ILE A 5 -3.19 -21.38 40.11
CA ILE A 5 -3.29 -21.36 38.62
C ILE A 5 -3.59 -19.95 38.11
N GLY A 6 -4.31 -19.12 38.86
CA GLY A 6 -4.54 -17.71 38.54
C GLY A 6 -3.28 -16.86 38.47
N ALA A 7 -2.40 -16.97 39.45
CA ALA A 7 -1.16 -16.22 39.52
C ALA A 7 -0.19 -16.63 38.39
N LEU A 8 -0.16 -17.91 38.03
CA LEU A 8 0.61 -18.41 36.89
C LEU A 8 0.11 -17.85 35.55
N LYS A 9 -1.20 -17.78 35.37
CA LYS A 9 -1.85 -17.21 34.19
C LYS A 9 -1.56 -15.72 34.02
N ASP A 10 -1.63 -14.96 35.12
CA ASP A 10 -1.37 -13.52 35.10
C ASP A 10 0.12 -13.23 34.83
N ARG A 11 1.02 -14.02 35.38
CA ARG A 11 2.47 -13.94 35.12
C ARG A 11 2.79 -14.27 33.67
N LEU A 12 2.25 -15.36 33.12
CA LEU A 12 2.40 -15.72 31.71
C LEU A 12 1.86 -14.62 30.76
N LYS A 13 0.71 -14.03 31.09
CA LYS A 13 0.12 -12.94 30.33
C LYS A 13 1.00 -11.69 30.37
N SER A 14 1.57 -11.35 31.52
CA SER A 14 2.50 -10.22 31.67
C SER A 14 3.79 -10.45 30.89
N GLU A 15 4.40 -11.63 30.96
CA GLU A 15 5.63 -11.98 30.27
C GLU A 15 5.42 -11.98 28.74
N LEU A 16 4.29 -12.55 28.27
CA LEU A 16 3.93 -12.53 26.84
C LEU A 16 3.70 -11.10 26.34
N THR A 17 3.00 -10.27 27.11
CA THR A 17 2.78 -8.86 26.74
C THR A 17 4.09 -8.09 26.69
N GLY A 18 5.01 -8.32 27.64
CA GLY A 18 6.35 -7.76 27.63
C GLY A 18 7.20 -8.20 26.43
N ALA A 19 7.15 -9.49 26.11
CA ALA A 19 7.87 -10.03 24.95
C ALA A 19 7.32 -9.49 23.62
N ILE A 20 6.01 -9.40 23.46
CA ILE A 20 5.36 -8.82 22.28
C ILE A 20 5.74 -7.34 22.13
N THR A 21 5.71 -6.57 23.21
CA THR A 21 6.07 -5.16 23.20
C THR A 21 7.54 -4.97 22.82
N SER A 22 8.42 -5.81 23.35
CA SER A 22 9.86 -5.80 23.02
C SER A 22 10.13 -6.16 21.56
N LEU A 23 9.42 -7.18 21.04
CA LEU A 23 9.51 -7.55 19.62
C LEU A 23 9.02 -6.43 18.70
N ARG A 24 7.89 -5.79 19.03
CA ARG A 24 7.35 -4.65 18.28
C ARG A 24 8.33 -3.49 18.24
N LYS A 25 9.00 -3.20 19.37
CA LYS A 25 10.02 -2.16 19.44
C LYS A 25 11.21 -2.47 18.52
N ARG A 26 11.73 -3.71 18.54
CA ARG A 26 12.82 -4.15 17.66
C ARG A 26 12.45 -4.06 16.19
N ILE A 27 11.26 -4.56 15.81
CA ILE A 27 10.76 -4.46 14.43
C ILE A 27 10.68 -2.99 13.98
N LYS A 28 10.23 -2.10 14.86
CA LYS A 28 10.16 -0.67 14.56
C LYS A 28 11.56 -0.02 14.40
N GLU A 29 12.51 -0.43 15.21
CA GLU A 29 13.91 0.01 15.11
C GLU A 29 14.58 -0.53 13.83
N ASP A 30 14.39 -1.81 13.49
CA ASP A 30 14.91 -2.42 12.27
C ASP A 30 14.32 -1.76 11.01
N ARG A 31 13.01 -1.50 11.00
CA ARG A 31 12.33 -0.75 9.91
C ARG A 31 12.88 0.67 9.77
N ALA A 32 13.19 1.35 10.87
CA ALA A 32 13.78 2.69 10.84
C ALA A 32 15.19 2.68 10.24
N ILE A 33 15.99 1.64 10.52
CA ILE A 33 17.33 1.45 9.96
C ILE A 33 17.24 1.15 8.45
N GLU A 34 16.32 0.29 8.03
CA GLU A 34 16.09 0.00 6.62
C GLU A 34 15.57 1.22 5.86
N LYS A 35 14.64 1.97 6.45
CA LYS A 35 14.15 3.25 5.90
C LYS A 35 15.26 4.27 5.67
N ALA A 36 16.27 4.30 6.53
CA ALA A 36 17.44 5.16 6.37
C ALA A 36 18.37 4.71 5.22
N LYS A 37 18.42 3.40 4.90
CA LYS A 37 19.20 2.84 3.79
C LYS A 37 18.53 3.01 2.42
N GLN A 38 17.19 3.07 2.36
CA GLN A 38 16.39 3.13 1.12
C GLN A 38 16.25 4.53 0.51
N ASN A 39 16.99 5.53 1.00
CA ASN A 39 16.81 6.94 0.59
C ASN A 39 17.22 7.27 -0.86
N GLN A 40 17.51 6.30 -1.73
CA GLN A 40 18.01 6.58 -3.08
C GLN A 40 16.99 6.48 -4.20
N VAL A 41 15.86 5.76 -4.06
CA VAL A 41 14.79 5.72 -5.07
C VAL A 41 13.44 5.72 -4.36
N LYS A 42 12.95 6.88 -3.95
CA LYS A 42 11.62 6.99 -3.36
C LYS A 42 10.55 7.09 -4.45
N ASN A 43 9.63 6.12 -4.47
CA ASN A 43 8.37 6.26 -5.13
C ASN A 43 7.54 7.37 -4.44
N HIS A 44 6.79 8.16 -5.19
CA HIS A 44 5.94 9.24 -4.65
C HIS A 44 4.94 8.77 -3.59
N PHE A 45 4.62 7.48 -3.55
CA PHE A 45 3.63 6.88 -2.64
C PHE A 45 4.24 6.15 -1.43
N ASP A 46 5.57 6.08 -1.33
CA ASP A 46 6.25 5.34 -0.26
C ASP A 46 5.92 5.86 1.13
N ASN A 47 5.80 7.18 1.28
CA ASN A 47 5.44 7.80 2.55
C ASN A 47 4.09 7.32 3.09
N VAL A 48 3.11 7.20 2.20
CA VAL A 48 1.74 6.75 2.56
C VAL A 48 1.73 5.25 2.86
N ALA A 49 2.47 4.45 2.11
CA ALA A 49 2.64 3.03 2.36
C ALA A 49 3.28 2.77 3.74
N ASP A 50 4.28 3.57 4.12
CA ASP A 50 4.92 3.51 5.43
C ASP A 50 3.94 3.87 6.56
N ILE A 51 3.14 4.95 6.41
CA ILE A 51 2.10 5.33 7.36
C ILE A 51 1.10 4.21 7.58
N MET A 52 0.63 3.58 6.51
CA MET A 52 -0.32 2.47 6.59
C MET A 52 0.30 1.23 7.25
N THR A 53 1.56 0.96 7.00
CA THR A 53 2.30 -0.13 7.65
C THR A 53 2.41 0.10 9.16
N ASP A 54 2.67 1.33 9.60
CA ASP A 54 2.71 1.68 11.03
C ASP A 54 1.32 1.54 11.70
N LEU A 55 0.23 1.82 10.96
CA LEU A 55 -1.15 1.67 11.45
C LEU A 55 -1.59 0.20 11.55
N ASP A 56 -0.97 -0.70 10.83
CA ASP A 56 -1.33 -2.13 10.85
C ASP A 56 -1.09 -2.77 12.22
N ASP A 57 -0.11 -2.26 12.96
CA ASP A 57 0.13 -2.67 14.35
C ASP A 57 -1.03 -2.29 15.30
N VAL A 58 -1.80 -1.27 14.95
CA VAL A 58 -2.93 -0.77 15.77
C VAL A 58 -4.26 -1.38 15.34
N LEU A 59 -4.41 -1.65 14.05
CA LEU A 59 -5.64 -2.18 13.43
C LEU A 59 -5.27 -3.42 12.59
N PRO A 60 -4.98 -4.56 13.23
CA PRO A 60 -4.57 -5.76 12.51
C PRO A 60 -5.66 -6.21 11.53
N MET A 61 -5.25 -6.67 10.37
CA MET A 61 -6.15 -7.31 9.40
C MET A 61 -6.66 -8.64 9.96
N ASN A 62 -7.89 -9.02 9.60
CA ASN A 62 -8.32 -10.39 9.77
C ASN A 62 -7.45 -11.25 8.84
N GLN A 63 -6.62 -12.10 9.46
CA GLN A 63 -5.75 -13.00 8.70
C GLN A 63 -6.62 -13.90 7.81
N THR A 64 -6.72 -13.56 6.54
CA THR A 64 -7.14 -14.50 5.53
C THR A 64 -6.06 -15.57 5.48
N LYS A 65 -6.44 -16.84 5.67
CA LYS A 65 -5.51 -17.96 5.48
C LYS A 65 -5.12 -18.01 3.99
N ASN A 66 -4.15 -17.19 3.63
CA ASN A 66 -3.56 -17.27 2.31
C ASN A 66 -2.65 -18.50 2.30
N ASN A 67 -3.09 -19.57 1.63
CA ASN A 67 -2.36 -20.83 1.52
C ASN A 67 -1.26 -20.78 0.44
N MET A 68 -0.87 -19.58 0.00
CA MET A 68 0.19 -19.39 -1.00
C MET A 68 1.53 -19.91 -0.47
N THR A 69 2.28 -20.63 -1.29
CA THR A 69 3.65 -21.02 -0.98
C THR A 69 4.64 -19.89 -1.24
N GLN A 70 5.86 -19.99 -0.73
CA GLN A 70 6.90 -18.99 -1.00
C GLN A 70 7.28 -18.92 -2.49
N GLU A 71 7.23 -20.05 -3.20
CA GLU A 71 7.46 -20.11 -4.64
C GLU A 71 6.36 -19.40 -5.42
N GLU A 72 5.12 -19.60 -5.02
CA GLU A 72 3.96 -18.91 -5.62
C GLU A 72 4.01 -17.40 -5.36
N GLU A 73 4.41 -16.97 -4.14
CA GLU A 73 4.63 -15.56 -3.83
C GLU A 73 5.72 -14.96 -4.72
N ALA A 74 6.87 -15.64 -4.82
CA ALA A 74 7.98 -15.18 -5.65
C ALA A 74 7.57 -15.02 -7.13
N ALA A 75 6.86 -16.00 -7.68
CA ALA A 75 6.35 -15.94 -9.04
C ALA A 75 5.34 -14.79 -9.23
N ARG A 76 4.50 -14.54 -8.22
CA ARG A 76 3.52 -13.44 -8.26
C ARG A 76 4.19 -12.09 -8.18
N ILE A 77 5.21 -11.92 -7.36
CA ILE A 77 6.02 -10.69 -7.29
C ILE A 77 6.69 -10.42 -8.64
N GLU A 78 7.30 -11.42 -9.27
CA GLU A 78 7.90 -11.23 -10.60
C GLU A 78 6.85 -10.79 -11.63
N LYS A 79 5.67 -11.40 -11.63
CA LYS A 79 4.56 -10.98 -12.49
C LYS A 79 4.15 -9.53 -12.23
N ILE A 80 4.00 -9.13 -10.97
CA ILE A 80 3.70 -7.73 -10.59
C ILE A 80 4.78 -6.78 -11.11
N LEU A 81 6.05 -7.15 -10.96
CA LEU A 81 7.16 -6.34 -11.46
C LEU A 81 7.14 -6.20 -12.98
N ASP A 82 6.80 -7.26 -13.71
CA ASP A 82 6.66 -7.23 -15.18
C ASP A 82 5.49 -6.34 -15.62
N GLU A 83 4.34 -6.45 -14.95
CA GLU A 83 3.17 -5.61 -15.23
C GLU A 83 3.40 -4.13 -14.93
N THR A 84 4.23 -3.85 -13.91
CA THR A 84 4.53 -2.48 -13.44
C THR A 84 5.82 -1.90 -14.02
N ALA A 85 6.56 -2.69 -14.80
CA ALA A 85 7.72 -2.20 -15.54
C ALA A 85 7.26 -1.12 -16.53
N GLY A 86 7.74 0.11 -16.34
CA GLY A 86 7.49 1.19 -17.27
C GLY A 86 8.01 0.80 -18.66
N SER A 87 7.34 1.26 -19.70
CA SER A 87 7.67 0.98 -21.11
C SER A 87 9.06 1.44 -21.57
N THR A 88 9.87 2.04 -20.71
CA THR A 88 11.18 2.62 -21.01
C THR A 88 12.21 2.17 -20.00
N GLY A 89 12.85 1.02 -20.30
CA GLY A 89 14.22 0.79 -19.87
C GLY A 89 14.51 0.85 -18.36
N GLU A 90 13.63 0.26 -17.54
CA GLU A 90 13.95 0.08 -16.13
C GLU A 90 15.28 -0.67 -15.99
N THR A 91 16.17 -0.16 -15.16
CA THR A 91 17.43 -0.83 -14.86
C THR A 91 17.21 -2.01 -13.92
N GLU A 92 18.10 -2.99 -13.97
CA GLU A 92 18.05 -4.15 -13.07
C GLU A 92 18.12 -3.72 -11.58
N ALA A 93 18.85 -2.64 -11.28
CA ALA A 93 18.95 -2.08 -9.94
C ALA A 93 17.61 -1.48 -9.47
N GLU A 94 16.87 -0.78 -10.32
CA GLU A 94 15.53 -0.24 -9.99
C GLU A 94 14.52 -1.37 -9.79
N ARG A 95 14.56 -2.40 -10.64
CA ARG A 95 13.73 -3.60 -10.48
C ARG A 95 14.01 -4.31 -9.15
N ALA A 96 15.28 -4.49 -8.81
CA ALA A 96 15.70 -5.11 -7.55
C ALA A 96 15.22 -4.29 -6.33
N ALA A 97 15.34 -2.95 -6.39
CA ALA A 97 14.87 -2.06 -5.32
C ALA A 97 13.33 -2.14 -5.15
N ARG A 98 12.56 -2.20 -6.24
CA ARG A 98 11.10 -2.39 -6.16
C ARG A 98 10.73 -3.75 -5.58
N LYS A 99 11.43 -4.82 -5.99
CA LYS A 99 11.25 -6.16 -5.44
C LYS A 99 11.49 -6.19 -3.94
N GLU A 100 12.55 -5.56 -3.50
CA GLU A 100 12.89 -5.43 -2.09
C GLU A 100 11.83 -4.64 -1.32
N ALA A 101 11.33 -3.53 -1.89
CA ALA A 101 10.26 -2.74 -1.29
C ALA A 101 8.96 -3.56 -1.11
N ILE A 102 8.57 -4.37 -2.11
CA ILE A 102 7.39 -5.26 -2.02
C ILE A 102 7.60 -6.31 -0.92
N ASN A 103 8.80 -6.88 -0.81
CA ASN A 103 9.09 -7.92 0.19
C ASN A 103 9.08 -7.39 1.63
N ASN A 104 9.52 -6.16 1.83
CA ASN A 104 9.76 -5.59 3.16
C ASN A 104 8.60 -4.73 3.70
N ARG A 105 7.60 -4.39 2.87
CA ARG A 105 6.47 -3.55 3.28
C ARG A 105 5.18 -4.34 3.37
N MET A 106 4.34 -3.95 4.32
CA MET A 106 2.96 -4.45 4.40
C MET A 106 2.10 -3.90 3.27
N TYR A 107 2.35 -2.67 2.84
CA TYR A 107 1.66 -2.01 1.73
C TYR A 107 2.69 -1.51 0.71
N SER A 108 2.43 -1.81 -0.56
CA SER A 108 3.21 -1.29 -1.68
C SER A 108 2.27 -0.70 -2.72
N ILE A 109 2.57 0.50 -3.21
CA ILE A 109 1.76 1.18 -4.22
C ILE A 109 2.61 1.31 -5.48
N LEU A 110 2.12 0.72 -6.56
CA LEU A 110 2.78 0.68 -7.85
C LEU A 110 1.86 1.28 -8.92
N THR A 111 2.44 1.82 -9.97
CA THR A 111 1.68 2.33 -11.12
C THR A 111 1.70 1.32 -12.26
N VAL A 112 0.56 1.13 -12.90
CA VAL A 112 0.36 0.20 -14.03
C VAL A 112 -0.47 0.87 -15.09
N SER A 113 -0.16 0.59 -16.36
CA SER A 113 -0.96 1.07 -17.49
C SER A 113 -1.78 -0.09 -18.07
N TYR A 114 -3.09 -0.10 -17.84
CA TYR A 114 -3.99 -1.09 -18.43
C TYR A 114 -5.34 -0.48 -18.82
N PRO A 115 -6.00 -1.03 -19.86
CA PRO A 115 -7.23 -0.48 -20.40
C PRO A 115 -8.46 -0.95 -19.59
N ALA A 116 -8.56 -0.51 -18.32
CA ALA A 116 -9.69 -0.83 -17.48
C ALA A 116 -10.30 0.44 -16.86
N SER A 117 -11.57 0.37 -16.52
CA SER A 117 -12.28 1.46 -15.86
C SER A 117 -12.02 1.57 -14.36
N VAL A 118 -11.31 0.61 -13.78
CA VAL A 118 -10.94 0.63 -12.35
C VAL A 118 -9.74 1.55 -12.12
N LEU A 119 -9.78 2.32 -11.02
CA LEU A 119 -8.69 3.20 -10.64
C LEU A 119 -7.50 2.42 -10.09
N PHE A 120 -7.75 1.34 -9.39
CA PHE A 120 -6.70 0.49 -8.81
C PHE A 120 -7.16 -0.97 -8.72
N GLU A 121 -6.18 -1.85 -8.67
CA GLU A 121 -6.36 -3.27 -8.32
C GLU A 121 -5.52 -3.60 -7.09
N THR A 122 -5.91 -4.62 -6.34
CA THR A 122 -5.19 -5.07 -5.17
C THR A 122 -4.77 -6.53 -5.30
N GLU A 123 -3.54 -6.83 -4.88
CA GLU A 123 -3.05 -8.20 -4.76
C GLU A 123 -2.56 -8.45 -3.35
N THR A 124 -2.99 -9.56 -2.76
CA THR A 124 -2.54 -10.00 -1.43
C THR A 124 -1.44 -11.05 -1.59
N LEU A 125 -0.35 -10.86 -0.87
CA LEU A 125 0.82 -11.74 -0.80
C LEU A 125 0.88 -12.44 0.55
N LEU A 126 1.91 -13.28 0.78
CA LEU A 126 2.12 -13.93 2.07
C LEU A 126 2.29 -12.93 3.21
N GLY A 127 1.79 -13.32 4.40
CA GLY A 127 1.87 -12.46 5.58
C GLY A 127 1.00 -11.22 5.48
N ASP A 128 -0.13 -11.32 4.72
CA ASP A 128 -1.10 -10.24 4.51
C ASP A 128 -0.52 -8.97 3.87
N LYS A 129 0.67 -9.08 3.25
CA LYS A 129 1.23 -7.99 2.45
C LYS A 129 0.31 -7.68 1.28
N MET A 130 0.15 -6.42 0.98
CA MET A 130 -0.77 -5.94 -0.04
C MET A 130 -0.09 -5.03 -1.05
N VAL A 131 -0.25 -5.35 -2.32
CA VAL A 131 0.20 -4.53 -3.43
C VAL A 131 -1.00 -3.85 -4.06
N ILE A 132 -0.97 -2.53 -4.17
CA ILE A 132 -1.98 -1.69 -4.82
C ILE A 132 -1.41 -1.23 -6.15
N LYS A 133 -2.06 -1.61 -7.24
CA LYS A 133 -1.70 -1.23 -8.61
C LYS A 133 -2.59 -0.09 -9.08
N LEU A 134 -2.08 1.14 -9.14
CA LEU A 134 -2.78 2.32 -9.63
C LEU A 134 -2.77 2.36 -11.16
N ASN A 135 -3.94 2.48 -11.76
CA ASN A 135 -4.09 2.57 -13.20
C ASN A 135 -3.79 3.97 -13.74
N THR A 136 -2.64 4.13 -14.41
CA THR A 136 -2.23 5.41 -15.00
C THR A 136 -3.10 5.84 -16.19
N ASN A 137 -3.85 4.92 -16.81
CA ASN A 137 -4.79 5.26 -17.88
C ASN A 137 -6.16 5.73 -17.36
N HIS A 138 -6.40 5.63 -16.06
CA HIS A 138 -7.66 6.10 -15.49
C HIS A 138 -7.71 7.63 -15.46
N ALA A 139 -8.83 8.23 -15.88
CA ALA A 139 -8.97 9.68 -15.98
C ALA A 139 -8.71 10.41 -14.66
N TYR A 140 -9.10 9.84 -13.52
CA TYR A 140 -8.82 10.41 -12.21
C TYR A 140 -7.31 10.42 -11.88
N TYR A 141 -6.59 9.36 -12.26
CA TYR A 141 -5.14 9.35 -12.11
C TYR A 141 -4.51 10.48 -12.92
N GLN A 142 -4.83 10.58 -14.21
CA GLN A 142 -4.24 11.56 -15.12
C GLN A 142 -4.59 13.01 -14.76
N LYS A 143 -5.83 13.27 -14.32
CA LYS A 143 -6.32 14.62 -14.07
C LYS A 143 -6.08 15.11 -12.64
N VAL A 144 -5.98 14.21 -11.67
CA VAL A 144 -5.89 14.56 -10.25
C VAL A 144 -4.60 14.08 -9.61
N ILE A 145 -4.26 12.78 -9.74
CA ILE A 145 -3.11 12.23 -9.02
C ILE A 145 -1.78 12.62 -9.69
N GLU A 146 -1.67 12.43 -11.00
CA GLU A 146 -0.44 12.68 -11.75
C GLU A 146 0.08 14.13 -11.63
N PRO A 147 -0.78 15.19 -11.70
CA PRO A 147 -0.33 16.56 -11.48
C PRO A 147 0.21 16.82 -10.06
N LEU A 148 -0.18 16.00 -9.09
CA LEU A 148 0.32 16.06 -7.71
C LEU A 148 1.63 15.27 -7.52
N CYS A 149 2.01 14.43 -8.48
CA CYS A 149 3.25 13.65 -8.48
C CYS A 149 4.40 14.36 -9.21
N GLY A 150 4.10 15.35 -10.04
CA GLY A 150 5.13 16.10 -10.77
C GLY A 150 6.10 16.78 -9.80
N GLU A 151 7.39 16.81 -10.19
CA GLU A 151 8.34 17.71 -9.53
C GLU A 151 7.71 19.11 -9.56
N ALA A 152 7.76 19.79 -8.42
CA ALA A 152 7.32 21.18 -8.34
C ALA A 152 7.94 21.92 -9.52
N LEU A 153 7.13 22.30 -10.51
CA LEU A 153 7.50 23.37 -11.41
C LEU A 153 8.14 24.41 -10.51
N LYS A 154 9.37 24.82 -10.83
CA LYS A 154 10.12 25.84 -10.11
C LYS A 154 9.25 27.09 -9.97
N VAL A 155 8.31 27.03 -9.06
CA VAL A 155 7.55 28.16 -8.59
C VAL A 155 8.32 28.66 -7.38
N ASP A 156 8.62 29.94 -7.36
CA ASP A 156 9.47 30.63 -6.39
C ASP A 156 9.00 30.57 -4.91
N SER A 157 8.13 29.62 -4.55
CA SER A 157 7.70 29.37 -3.18
C SER A 157 7.82 27.89 -2.82
N ALA A 158 8.71 27.58 -1.91
CA ALA A 158 8.88 26.27 -1.28
C ALA A 158 7.57 25.75 -0.61
N ASP A 159 6.60 26.60 -0.42
CA ASP A 159 5.33 26.33 0.27
C ASP A 159 4.31 25.58 -0.62
N ASP A 160 4.29 25.86 -1.92
CA ASP A 160 3.32 25.26 -2.86
C ASP A 160 3.60 23.77 -3.15
N SER A 161 4.85 23.34 -3.09
CA SER A 161 5.26 21.94 -3.28
C SER A 161 4.87 21.04 -2.11
N VAL A 162 4.88 21.59 -0.91
CA VAL A 162 4.52 20.86 0.32
C VAL A 162 3.02 20.57 0.34
N ASP A 163 2.20 21.49 -0.13
CA ASP A 163 0.74 21.32 -0.15
C ASP A 163 0.30 20.27 -1.17
N LYS A 164 0.89 20.22 -2.35
CA LYS A 164 0.62 19.20 -3.36
C LYS A 164 0.94 17.78 -2.86
N ALA A 165 2.07 17.60 -2.20
CA ALA A 165 2.44 16.32 -1.63
C ALA A 165 1.46 15.89 -0.53
N LYS A 166 1.03 16.80 0.34
CA LYS A 166 0.02 16.52 1.37
C LYS A 166 -1.33 16.14 0.76
N VAL A 167 -1.78 16.82 -0.29
CA VAL A 167 -3.04 16.50 -0.97
C VAL A 167 -2.96 15.12 -1.62
N ARG A 168 -1.88 14.82 -2.33
CA ARG A 168 -1.62 13.49 -2.90
C ARG A 168 -1.65 12.42 -1.81
N ASP A 169 -0.93 12.62 -0.72
CA ASP A 169 -0.83 11.66 0.38
C ASP A 169 -2.21 11.47 1.04
N ALA A 170 -3.01 12.53 1.19
CA ALA A 170 -4.37 12.43 1.71
C ALA A 170 -5.29 11.61 0.80
N ILE A 171 -5.21 11.81 -0.53
CA ILE A 171 -5.96 10.99 -1.51
C ILE A 171 -5.55 9.53 -1.40
N MET A 172 -4.26 9.26 -1.31
CA MET A 172 -3.76 7.90 -1.21
C MET A 172 -4.17 7.23 0.11
N LEU A 173 -4.19 7.96 1.23
CA LEU A 173 -4.69 7.46 2.50
C LEU A 173 -6.17 7.06 2.42
N LEU A 174 -7.00 7.80 1.68
CA LEU A 174 -8.40 7.42 1.45
C LEU A 174 -8.49 6.07 0.69
N ILE A 175 -7.72 5.90 -0.37
CA ILE A 175 -7.67 4.64 -1.13
C ILE A 175 -7.19 3.50 -0.23
N LEU A 176 -6.10 3.68 0.50
CA LEU A 176 -5.55 2.66 1.39
C LEU A 176 -6.49 2.30 2.54
N SER A 177 -7.18 3.28 3.12
CA SER A 177 -8.17 3.04 4.17
C SER A 177 -9.35 2.20 3.66
N TYR A 178 -9.80 2.43 2.42
CA TYR A 178 -10.79 1.59 1.75
C TYR A 178 -10.27 0.18 1.53
N VAL A 179 -9.06 0.03 0.99
CA VAL A 179 -8.41 -1.27 0.75
C VAL A 179 -8.28 -2.06 2.07
N LYS A 180 -7.89 -1.39 3.16
CA LYS A 180 -7.82 -2.00 4.48
C LYS A 180 -9.20 -2.43 5.00
N ALA A 181 -10.21 -1.59 4.86
CA ALA A 181 -11.58 -1.92 5.26
C ALA A 181 -12.13 -3.11 4.47
N ARG A 182 -11.87 -3.17 3.16
CA ARG A 182 -12.20 -4.32 2.32
C ARG A 182 -11.51 -5.60 2.81
N SER A 183 -10.24 -5.56 3.12
CA SER A 183 -9.46 -6.71 3.58
C SER A 183 -9.89 -7.22 4.96
N ALA A 184 -10.55 -6.38 5.77
CA ALA A 184 -11.14 -6.79 7.05
C ALA A 184 -12.45 -7.59 6.90
N MET A 185 -13.03 -7.61 5.70
CA MET A 185 -14.23 -8.40 5.42
C MET A 185 -13.89 -9.88 5.21
N LYS A 186 -14.84 -10.76 5.50
CA LYS A 186 -14.65 -12.20 5.24
C LYS A 186 -14.43 -12.43 3.74
N ASP A 187 -13.41 -13.21 3.43
CA ASP A 187 -13.11 -13.61 2.07
C ASP A 187 -14.08 -14.71 1.61
N THR A 188 -15.21 -14.29 1.05
CA THR A 188 -16.23 -15.13 0.43
C THR A 188 -16.41 -14.74 -1.02
N ASP A 189 -16.80 -15.68 -1.88
CA ASP A 189 -17.04 -15.39 -3.30
C ASP A 189 -18.07 -14.28 -3.48
N SER A 190 -19.10 -14.24 -2.62
CA SER A 190 -20.12 -13.18 -2.65
C SER A 190 -19.53 -11.81 -2.36
N ASN A 191 -18.66 -11.70 -1.35
CA ASN A 191 -18.01 -10.44 -1.01
C ASN A 191 -17.02 -10.00 -2.09
N ARG A 192 -16.24 -10.94 -2.68
CA ARG A 192 -15.35 -10.63 -3.80
C ARG A 192 -16.14 -10.06 -4.98
N MET A 193 -17.20 -10.75 -5.42
CA MET A 193 -18.04 -10.26 -6.51
C MET A 193 -18.69 -8.90 -6.22
N LEU A 194 -19.12 -8.67 -4.97
CA LEU A 194 -19.68 -7.39 -4.55
C LEU A 194 -18.66 -6.26 -4.68
N PHE A 195 -17.46 -6.46 -4.15
CA PHE A 195 -16.40 -5.44 -4.21
C PHE A 195 -15.90 -5.21 -5.62
N ASP A 196 -15.69 -6.25 -6.40
CA ASP A 196 -15.25 -6.14 -7.80
C ASP A 196 -16.26 -5.35 -8.64
N ASN A 197 -17.56 -5.61 -8.46
CA ASN A 197 -18.62 -4.85 -9.10
C ASN A 197 -18.67 -3.39 -8.63
N LEU A 198 -18.53 -3.14 -7.31
CA LEU A 198 -18.53 -1.81 -6.74
C LEU A 198 -17.34 -1.00 -7.27
N GLU A 199 -16.15 -1.56 -7.26
CA GLU A 199 -14.93 -0.90 -7.74
C GLU A 199 -14.97 -0.60 -9.23
N SER A 200 -15.52 -1.52 -10.03
CA SER A 200 -15.71 -1.31 -11.47
C SER A 200 -16.72 -0.19 -11.76
N GLN A 201 -17.87 -0.19 -11.07
CA GLN A 201 -18.88 0.87 -11.23
C GLN A 201 -18.38 2.22 -10.72
N TRP A 202 -17.79 2.22 -9.53
CA TRP A 202 -17.21 3.44 -8.93
C TRP A 202 -16.10 4.01 -9.83
N GLY A 203 -15.19 3.17 -10.31
CA GLY A 203 -14.13 3.57 -11.24
C GLY A 203 -14.69 4.18 -12.52
N SER A 204 -15.73 3.56 -13.11
CA SER A 204 -16.37 4.07 -14.31
C SER A 204 -17.01 5.46 -14.08
N ILE A 205 -17.72 5.64 -12.95
CA ILE A 205 -18.32 6.92 -12.59
C ILE A 205 -17.23 7.96 -12.34
N LEU A 206 -16.20 7.59 -11.56
CA LEU A 206 -15.07 8.47 -11.25
C LEU A 206 -14.34 8.91 -12.51
N SER A 207 -14.10 7.98 -13.46
CA SER A 207 -13.50 8.29 -14.75
C SER A 207 -14.34 9.29 -15.55
N ALA A 208 -15.67 9.06 -15.63
CA ALA A 208 -16.59 9.93 -16.35
C ALA A 208 -16.64 11.34 -15.75
N VAL A 209 -16.67 11.46 -14.43
CA VAL A 209 -16.66 12.75 -13.75
C VAL A 209 -15.31 13.45 -13.93
N SER A 210 -14.23 12.75 -13.72
CA SER A 210 -12.86 13.31 -13.82
C SER A 210 -12.52 13.78 -15.23
N SER A 211 -13.07 13.13 -16.26
CA SER A 211 -12.89 13.57 -17.65
C SER A 211 -13.46 14.96 -17.94
N LYS A 212 -14.33 15.47 -17.05
CA LYS A 212 -14.90 16.82 -17.16
C LYS A 212 -14.10 17.89 -16.40
N ILE A 213 -13.10 17.47 -15.63
CA ILE A 213 -12.22 18.41 -14.93
C ILE A 213 -11.31 19.06 -15.98
N ASP A 214 -11.42 20.36 -16.12
CA ASP A 214 -10.52 21.12 -16.99
C ASP A 214 -9.22 21.43 -16.25
N ASN A 215 -8.08 21.06 -16.84
CA ASN A 215 -6.76 21.26 -16.24
C ASN A 215 -6.34 22.73 -16.16
N SER A 216 -7.11 23.64 -16.76
CA SER A 216 -6.86 25.09 -16.74
C SER A 216 -7.36 25.79 -15.46
N GLU A 217 -8.10 25.08 -14.59
CA GLU A 217 -8.73 25.66 -13.40
C GLU A 217 -8.11 25.17 -12.06
N MET A 218 -7.09 24.33 -12.11
CA MET A 218 -6.33 23.89 -10.94
C MET A 218 -4.92 24.46 -10.94
#